data_ba96a6823a9b0b551f2257d682b041a3
#
_entry.id   ba96a6823a9b0b551f2257d682b041a3
#
_cell.length_a   1.000
_cell.length_b   1.000
_cell.length_c   1.000
_cell.angle_alpha   90.00
_cell.angle_beta   90.00
_cell.angle_gamma   90.00
#
_symmetry.space_group_name_H-M   'P 1'
#
loop_
_entity.id
_entity.type
_entity.pdbx_description
1 polymer ?
#
loop_
_entity_poly.entity_id
_entity_poly.type
_entity_poly.pdbx_seq_one_letter_code
_entity_poly.pdbx_strand_id
1 'polypeptide(L)' 'MPQAYIIEVESRTAGIVAKDERGYRFYSSDRIFDRLEGRQFRSARDVERAASALLQERVTP' A
#
# COMPACT_ATOMS: atom_id res chain seq x y z
N MET A 1 -0.61 9.73 19.06
CA MET A 1 -0.73 8.33 18.63
C MET A 1 -0.51 8.23 17.14
N PRO A 2 0.31 7.30 16.70
CA PRO A 2 0.48 7.11 15.27
C PRO A 2 -0.84 6.62 14.66
N GLN A 3 -1.17 7.14 13.52
CA GLN A 3 -2.34 6.69 12.78
C GLN A 3 -1.90 5.67 11.75
N ALA A 4 -2.54 4.53 11.76
CA ALA A 4 -2.24 3.47 10.83
C ALA A 4 -3.53 2.93 10.25
N TYR A 5 -3.49 2.59 8.97
CA TYR A 5 -4.67 2.09 8.26
C TYR A 5 -4.29 0.84 7.50
N ILE A 6 -5.22 -0.11 7.48
CA ILE A 6 -5.03 -1.33 6.69
C ILE A 6 -5.39 -1.02 5.25
N ILE A 7 -4.52 -1.42 4.33
CA ILE A 7 -4.78 -1.24 2.90
C ILE A 7 -5.19 -2.58 2.32
N GLU A 8 -6.40 -2.60 1.76
CA GLU A 8 -6.91 -3.80 1.10
C GLU A 8 -7.14 -3.53 -0.37
N VAL A 9 -6.81 -4.50 -1.20
CA VAL A 9 -6.98 -4.42 -2.64
C VAL A 9 -7.57 -5.73 -3.10
N GLU A 10 -8.76 -5.68 -3.71
CA GLU A 10 -9.45 -6.86 -4.26
C GLU A 10 -9.56 -7.97 -3.22
N SER A 11 -10.05 -7.63 -2.04
CA SER A 11 -10.27 -8.56 -0.93
C SER A 11 -8.99 -9.16 -0.35
N ARG A 12 -7.86 -8.56 -0.67
CA ARG A 12 -6.57 -9.00 -0.17
C ARG A 12 -5.93 -7.88 0.64
N THR A 13 -5.35 -8.22 1.77
CA THR A 13 -4.62 -7.24 2.57
C THR A 13 -3.27 -6.97 1.93
N ALA A 14 -3.06 -5.75 1.48
CA ALA A 14 -1.77 -5.39 0.88
C ALA A 14 -0.74 -5.03 1.95
N GLY A 15 -1.19 -4.40 3.01
CA GLY A 15 -0.29 -3.98 4.07
C GLY A 15 -0.95 -2.91 4.91
N ILE A 16 -0.13 -2.11 5.55
CA ILE A 16 -0.62 -0.98 6.33
C ILE A 16 0.10 0.28 5.91
N VAL A 17 -0.53 1.41 6.15
CA VAL A 17 0.12 2.70 5.98
C VAL A 17 0.14 3.39 7.33
N ALA A 18 1.23 4.05 7.63
CA ALA A 18 1.35 4.87 8.83
C ALA A 18 1.46 6.32 8.39
N LYS A 19 0.60 7.15 8.97
CA LYS A 19 0.62 8.58 8.66
C LYS A 19 1.71 9.27 9.48
N ASP A 20 2.52 10.09 8.82
CA ASP A 20 3.51 10.90 9.49
C ASP A 20 3.48 12.30 8.90
N GLU A 21 4.45 13.13 9.26
CA GLU A 21 4.48 14.52 8.82
C GLU A 21 4.63 14.67 7.31
N ARG A 22 5.19 13.65 6.67
CA ARG A 22 5.46 13.69 5.23
C ARG A 22 4.39 13.01 4.39
N GLY A 23 3.40 12.40 5.05
CA GLY A 23 2.33 11.71 4.35
C GLY A 23 2.13 10.32 4.89
N TYR A 24 1.97 9.37 3.99
CA TYR A 24 1.67 7.99 4.35
C TYR A 24 2.80 7.08 3.91
N ARG A 25 3.35 6.33 4.86
CA ARG A 25 4.40 5.36 4.55
C ARG A 25 3.79 3.96 4.54
N PHE A 26 4.07 3.23 3.48
CA PHE A 26 3.51 1.90 3.31
C PHE A 26 4.44 0.81 3.84
N TYR A 27 3.85 -0.16 4.51
CA TYR A 27 4.54 -1.37 4.97
C TYR A 27 3.79 -2.57 4.43
N SER A 28 4.43 -3.35 3.58
CA SER A 28 3.76 -4.47 2.92
C SER A 28 3.57 -5.64 3.88
N SER A 29 2.49 -6.39 3.66
CA SER A 29 2.26 -7.63 4.39
C SER A 29 2.19 -8.82 3.45
N ASP A 30 2.51 -8.61 2.17
CA ASP A 30 2.44 -9.64 1.14
C ASP A 30 3.53 -9.36 0.12
N ARG A 31 4.20 -10.39 -0.34
CA ARG A 31 5.29 -10.27 -1.29
C ARG A 31 4.92 -9.52 -2.57
N ILE A 32 3.68 -9.65 -2.98
CA ILE A 32 3.21 -8.97 -4.19
C ILE A 32 3.44 -7.48 -4.10
N PHE A 33 3.37 -6.91 -2.91
CA PHE A 33 3.46 -5.48 -2.71
C PHE A 33 4.79 -5.01 -2.16
N ASP A 34 5.79 -5.87 -2.15
CA ASP A 34 7.09 -5.51 -1.59
C ASP A 34 7.77 -4.37 -2.32
N ARG A 35 7.43 -4.15 -3.58
CA ARG A 35 7.97 -3.00 -4.32
C ARG A 35 7.59 -1.68 -3.70
N LEU A 36 6.50 -1.66 -2.94
CA LEU A 36 6.02 -0.43 -2.32
C LEU A 36 6.52 -0.27 -0.90
N GLU A 37 7.23 -1.28 -0.37
CA GLU A 37 7.69 -1.25 1.00
C GLU A 37 8.51 0.00 1.29
N GLY A 38 8.13 0.73 2.34
CA GLY A 38 8.87 1.90 2.77
C GLY A 38 8.62 3.16 1.96
N ARG A 39 7.84 3.07 0.89
CA ARG A 39 7.58 4.25 0.06
C ARG A 39 6.56 5.16 0.73
N GLN A 40 6.67 6.44 0.42
CA GLN A 40 5.75 7.43 0.93
C GLN A 40 4.79 7.87 -0.15
N PHE A 41 3.55 8.13 0.28
CA PHE A 41 2.47 8.54 -0.61
C PHE A 41 1.78 9.76 -0.01
N ARG A 42 1.08 10.50 -0.84
CA ARG A 42 0.36 11.68 -0.38
C ARG A 42 -0.93 11.35 0.32
N SER A 43 -1.53 10.22 0.00
CA SER A 43 -2.79 9.82 0.60
C SER A 43 -2.90 8.32 0.62
N ALA A 44 -3.82 7.80 1.45
CA ALA A 44 -4.08 6.37 1.47
C ALA A 44 -4.62 5.89 0.13
N ARG A 45 -5.39 6.73 -0.56
CA ARG A 45 -5.90 6.38 -1.88
C ARG A 45 -4.78 6.15 -2.89
N ASP A 46 -3.73 6.96 -2.81
CA ASP A 46 -2.59 6.78 -3.70
C ASP A 46 -1.91 5.44 -3.45
N VAL A 47 -1.85 5.02 -2.18
CA VAL A 47 -1.32 3.70 -1.84
C VAL A 47 -2.18 2.61 -2.45
N GLU A 48 -3.49 2.74 -2.32
CA GLU A 48 -4.42 1.75 -2.88
C GLU A 48 -4.25 1.63 -4.39
N ARG A 49 -4.11 2.76 -5.07
CA ARG A 49 -3.92 2.76 -6.52
C ARG A 49 -2.63 2.06 -6.91
N ALA A 50 -1.55 2.36 -6.19
CA ALA A 50 -0.27 1.74 -6.49
C ALA A 50 -0.32 0.24 -6.24
N ALA A 51 -0.94 -0.17 -5.15
CA ALA A 51 -1.06 -1.58 -4.82
C ALA A 51 -1.94 -2.31 -5.85
N SER A 52 -3.04 -1.67 -6.26
CA SER A 52 -3.92 -2.24 -7.26
C SER A 52 -3.20 -2.43 -8.58
N ALA A 53 -2.40 -1.44 -8.98
CA ALA A 53 -1.63 -1.54 -10.21
C ALA A 53 -0.66 -2.71 -10.19
N LEU A 54 0.02 -2.91 -9.06
CA LEU A 54 0.93 -4.04 -8.92
C LEU A 54 0.20 -5.37 -9.03
N LEU A 55 -0.96 -5.46 -8.40
CA LEU A 55 -1.73 -6.69 -8.45
C LEU A 55 -2.17 -6.99 -9.87
N GLN A 56 -2.58 -5.98 -10.62
CA GLN A 56 -2.98 -6.16 -12.00
C GLN A 56 -1.84 -6.58 -12.89
N GLU A 57 -0.64 -6.05 -12.65
CA GLU A 57 0.53 -6.47 -13.42
C GLU A 57 0.79 -7.96 -13.26
N ARG A 58 0.58 -8.49 -12.06
CA ARG A 58 0.85 -9.89 -11.81
C ARG A 58 -0.23 -10.81 -12.39
N VAL A 59 -1.44 -10.30 -12.55
CA VAL A 59 -2.56 -11.09 -13.06
C VAL A 59 -2.60 -11.07 -14.59
N THR A 60 -2.08 -10.02 -15.20
CA THR A 60 -2.08 -9.90 -16.65
C THR A 60 -1.02 -10.82 -17.25
N PRO A 61 -1.40 -11.70 -18.17
CA PRO A 61 -0.45 -12.61 -18.79
C PRO A 61 0.55 -11.90 -19.68
#